data_7ba45e8659160482ad2a85056192459e
#
_entry.id   7ba45e8659160482ad2a85056192459e
#
_cell.length_a   1.000
_cell.length_b   1.000
_cell.length_c   1.000
_cell.angle_alpha   90.00
_cell.angle_beta   90.00
_cell.angle_gamma   90.00
#
_symmetry.space_group_name_H-M   'P 1'
#
loop_
_entity.id
_entity.type
_entity.pdbx_description
1 polymer ?
#
loop_
_entity_poly.entity_id
_entity_poly.type
_entity_poly.pdbx_seq_one_letter_code
_entity_poly.pdbx_strand_id
1 'polypeptide(L)'
;ILSDSTLQVKDANSVILYVSIGTNFVNYKDVSGDALNSAQQYLKLVNKNYPKSKASHINAYQKYFNRVSLNLGSNAQINKPTDVRVKEFSSNFDPQMAALYFQFGRYLLICSSQPGGQAANLQGIWNYQLRAPWDGKYTTDINVEMNYWPAESTSLPEMHEPFLQLVKEVAIQGRESAAMYGCRGWTLHHNTDIWRSTGAVDGSSYGVWPTCNAWFCQHLWDRYLFSGDKNLSLIHIS
;
A
#
# COMPACT_ATOMS: atom_id res chain seq x y z
N ILE A 1 13.63 27.75 -16.83
CA ILE A 1 12.66 27.10 -17.73
C ILE A 1 12.89 27.68 -19.12
N LEU A 2 13.14 26.81 -20.11
CA LEU A 2 13.34 27.23 -21.50
C LEU A 2 12.04 27.10 -22.32
N SER A 3 11.16 26.19 -21.93
CA SER A 3 9.86 25.95 -22.55
C SER A 3 8.98 25.18 -21.57
N ASP A 4 7.74 24.88 -21.97
CA ASP A 4 6.77 24.10 -21.18
C ASP A 4 7.29 22.70 -20.81
N SER A 5 8.28 22.21 -21.55
CA SER A 5 8.79 20.82 -21.43
C SER A 5 10.27 20.75 -21.08
N THR A 6 10.98 21.90 -20.95
CA THR A 6 12.44 21.88 -20.82
C THR A 6 12.91 22.72 -19.65
N LEU A 7 13.64 22.09 -18.74
CA LEU A 7 14.41 22.74 -17.70
C LEU A 7 15.90 22.71 -18.10
N GLN A 8 16.55 23.86 -18.10
CA GLN A 8 17.99 23.93 -18.33
C GLN A 8 18.69 24.38 -17.06
N VAL A 9 19.72 23.66 -16.67
CA VAL A 9 20.64 24.01 -15.57
C VAL A 9 22.03 24.22 -16.18
N LYS A 10 22.68 25.33 -15.85
CA LYS A 10 24.04 25.64 -16.29
C LYS A 10 24.90 25.91 -15.06
N ASP A 11 26.18 25.57 -15.16
CA ASP A 11 27.23 25.92 -14.19
C ASP A 11 26.89 25.51 -12.73
N ALA A 12 26.23 24.36 -12.55
CA ALA A 12 25.86 23.85 -11.25
C ALA A 12 26.55 22.51 -10.94
N ASN A 13 27.14 22.40 -9.75
CA ASN A 13 27.75 21.17 -9.25
C ASN A 13 26.71 20.12 -8.78
N SER A 14 25.52 20.56 -8.43
CA SER A 14 24.42 19.69 -8.01
C SER A 14 23.07 20.36 -8.25
N VAL A 15 22.04 19.54 -8.47
CA VAL A 15 20.66 20.00 -8.69
C VAL A 15 19.72 19.14 -7.87
N ILE A 16 18.76 19.79 -7.25
CA ILE A 16 17.66 19.12 -6.55
C ILE A 16 16.35 19.57 -7.22
N LEU A 17 15.59 18.58 -7.70
CA LEU A 17 14.28 18.80 -8.27
C LEU A 17 13.20 18.33 -7.28
N TYR A 18 12.26 19.20 -6.96
CA TYR A 18 11.07 18.88 -6.20
C TYR A 18 9.89 18.72 -7.16
N VAL A 19 9.31 17.54 -7.18
CA VAL A 19 8.13 17.23 -8.00
C VAL A 19 6.96 17.01 -7.07
N SER A 20 5.87 17.72 -7.31
CA SER A 20 4.61 17.52 -6.61
C SER A 20 3.53 17.12 -7.59
N ILE A 21 2.70 16.19 -7.19
CA ILE A 21 1.60 15.67 -8.01
C ILE A 21 0.31 15.83 -7.20
N GLY A 22 -0.72 16.35 -7.84
CA GLY A 22 -2.07 16.46 -7.29
C GLY A 22 -3.08 15.82 -8.23
N THR A 23 -4.17 15.35 -7.68
CA THR A 23 -5.34 14.87 -8.43
C THR A 23 -6.60 15.55 -7.91
N ASN A 24 -7.69 15.44 -8.64
CA ASN A 24 -8.99 15.91 -8.19
C ASN A 24 -9.73 14.89 -7.31
N PHE A 25 -9.14 13.72 -7.04
CA PHE A 25 -9.71 12.71 -6.17
C PHE A 25 -9.70 13.17 -4.71
N VAL A 26 -10.86 13.28 -4.10
CA VAL A 26 -11.06 13.55 -2.67
C VAL A 26 -11.33 12.25 -1.93
N ASN A 27 -12.27 11.46 -2.43
CA ASN A 27 -12.60 10.12 -1.94
C ASN A 27 -13.35 9.34 -3.03
N TYR A 28 -13.72 8.10 -2.75
CA TYR A 28 -14.36 7.20 -3.72
C TYR A 28 -15.73 7.66 -4.25
N LYS A 29 -16.31 8.74 -3.70
CA LYS A 29 -17.57 9.37 -4.15
C LYS A 29 -17.39 10.80 -4.63
N ASP A 30 -16.19 11.36 -4.50
CA ASP A 30 -15.96 12.78 -4.72
C ASP A 30 -14.66 13.03 -5.49
N VAL A 31 -14.78 13.63 -6.63
CA VAL A 31 -13.68 14.07 -7.51
C VAL A 31 -13.67 15.59 -7.72
N SER A 32 -14.23 16.35 -6.79
CA SER A 32 -14.31 17.82 -6.86
C SER A 32 -13.04 18.54 -6.41
N GLY A 33 -11.99 17.82 -6.04
CA GLY A 33 -10.73 18.39 -5.56
C GLY A 33 -10.01 19.23 -6.61
N ASP A 34 -9.28 20.25 -6.14
CA ASP A 34 -8.41 21.10 -6.97
C ASP A 34 -6.99 20.50 -7.02
N ALA A 35 -6.70 19.77 -8.10
CA ALA A 35 -5.41 19.12 -8.32
C ALA A 35 -4.23 20.10 -8.32
N LEU A 36 -4.40 21.26 -8.96
CA LEU A 36 -3.33 22.26 -9.08
C LEU A 36 -3.03 22.89 -7.72
N ASN A 37 -4.06 23.31 -7.00
CA ASN A 37 -3.91 23.88 -5.67
C ASN A 37 -3.26 22.87 -4.71
N SER A 38 -3.68 21.60 -4.73
CA SER A 38 -3.08 20.54 -3.92
C SER A 38 -1.59 20.38 -4.20
N ALA A 39 -1.19 20.29 -5.47
CA ALA A 39 0.21 20.20 -5.85
C ALA A 39 1.02 21.41 -5.40
N GLN A 40 0.47 22.62 -5.57
CA GLN A 40 1.12 23.87 -5.12
C GLN A 40 1.29 23.94 -3.59
N GLN A 41 0.29 23.50 -2.82
CA GLN A 41 0.38 23.46 -1.37
C GLN A 41 1.49 22.52 -0.89
N TYR A 42 1.60 21.33 -1.48
CA TYR A 42 2.69 20.40 -1.15
C TYR A 42 4.07 21.03 -1.42
N LEU A 43 4.26 21.73 -2.55
CA LEU A 43 5.53 22.40 -2.85
C LEU A 43 5.85 23.56 -1.87
N LYS A 44 4.83 24.25 -1.34
CA LYS A 44 5.02 25.29 -0.30
C LYS A 44 5.50 24.69 1.02
N LEU A 45 5.06 23.49 1.36
CA LEU A 45 5.43 22.79 2.60
C LEU A 45 6.83 22.17 2.56
N VAL A 46 7.41 21.99 1.37
CA VAL A 46 8.74 21.37 1.23
C VAL A 46 9.81 22.25 1.87
N ASN A 47 10.57 21.68 2.79
CA ASN A 47 11.78 22.31 3.28
C ASN A 47 12.88 22.28 2.21
N LYS A 48 13.21 23.44 1.64
CA LYS A 48 14.20 23.58 0.56
C LYS A 48 15.65 23.28 1.00
N ASN A 49 15.89 23.13 2.29
CA ASN A 49 17.17 22.65 2.81
C ASN A 49 17.22 21.13 2.68
N TYR A 50 17.85 20.63 1.63
CA TYR A 50 17.92 19.19 1.33
C TYR A 50 18.45 18.33 2.47
N PRO A 51 19.56 18.65 3.17
CA PRO A 51 20.01 17.90 4.33
C PRO A 51 18.95 17.74 5.41
N LYS A 52 18.20 18.82 5.72
CA LYS A 52 17.10 18.75 6.69
C LYS A 52 15.93 17.90 6.19
N SER A 53 15.53 18.05 4.94
CA SER A 53 14.48 17.23 4.34
C SER A 53 14.86 15.74 4.34
N LYS A 54 16.11 15.42 3.97
CA LYS A 54 16.63 14.05 3.99
C LYS A 54 16.62 13.48 5.42
N ALA A 55 17.10 14.24 6.40
CA ALA A 55 17.09 13.80 7.81
C ALA A 55 15.67 13.54 8.32
N SER A 56 14.74 14.46 8.02
CA SER A 56 13.31 14.30 8.38
C SER A 56 12.69 13.05 7.75
N HIS A 57 12.96 12.81 6.45
CA HIS A 57 12.49 11.61 5.75
C HIS A 57 13.04 10.32 6.38
N ILE A 58 14.35 10.26 6.66
CA ILE A 58 14.98 9.12 7.30
C ILE A 58 14.35 8.85 8.68
N ASN A 59 14.20 9.89 9.50
CA ASN A 59 13.63 9.77 10.84
C ASN A 59 12.16 9.27 10.78
N ALA A 60 11.36 9.79 9.86
CA ALA A 60 9.97 9.35 9.68
C ALA A 60 9.90 7.87 9.29
N TYR A 61 10.76 7.42 8.38
CA TYR A 61 10.83 6.02 7.97
C TYR A 61 11.32 5.12 9.12
N GLN A 62 12.41 5.51 9.78
CA GLN A 62 13.03 4.73 10.86
C GLN A 62 12.11 4.55 12.08
N LYS A 63 11.16 5.46 12.31
CA LYS A 63 10.13 5.33 13.33
C LYS A 63 9.37 4.00 13.23
N TYR A 64 9.15 3.51 12.02
CA TYR A 64 8.48 2.25 11.76
C TYR A 64 9.48 1.12 11.53
N PHE A 65 10.50 1.36 10.72
CA PHE A 65 11.44 0.33 10.31
C PHE A 65 12.22 -0.28 11.48
N ASN A 66 12.68 0.56 12.40
CA ASN A 66 13.52 0.14 13.52
C ASN A 66 12.77 -0.62 14.64
N ARG A 67 11.45 -0.77 14.53
CA ARG A 67 10.65 -1.51 15.53
C ARG A 67 10.96 -3.01 15.54
N VAL A 68 11.40 -3.56 14.42
CA VAL A 68 11.67 -4.99 14.27
C VAL A 68 12.98 -5.19 13.55
N SER A 69 13.80 -6.07 14.08
CA SER A 69 15.01 -6.58 13.42
C SER A 69 14.99 -8.11 13.41
N LEU A 70 15.49 -8.70 12.32
CA LEU A 70 15.64 -10.14 12.19
C LEU A 70 17.10 -10.45 11.93
N ASN A 71 17.71 -11.25 12.79
CA ASN A 71 19.08 -11.73 12.64
C ASN A 71 19.07 -13.27 12.59
N LEU A 72 19.38 -13.81 11.42
CA LEU A 72 19.49 -15.25 11.16
C LEU A 72 20.95 -15.70 11.01
N GLY A 73 21.89 -14.83 11.39
CA GLY A 73 23.31 -15.01 11.12
C GLY A 73 23.71 -14.54 9.72
N SER A 74 24.99 -14.64 9.43
CA SER A 74 25.60 -14.27 8.15
C SER A 74 26.77 -15.18 7.80
N ASN A 75 27.15 -15.20 6.53
CA ASN A 75 28.31 -15.90 6.02
C ASN A 75 28.96 -15.11 4.87
N ALA A 76 29.90 -15.68 4.14
CA ALA A 76 30.62 -15.00 3.08
C ALA A 76 29.75 -14.47 1.93
N GLN A 77 28.49 -14.92 1.80
CA GLN A 77 27.56 -14.47 0.77
C GLN A 77 27.25 -12.97 0.89
N ILE A 78 27.33 -12.38 2.08
CA ILE A 78 27.08 -10.94 2.28
C ILE A 78 28.01 -10.03 1.49
N ASN A 79 29.16 -10.52 1.07
CA ASN A 79 30.15 -9.78 0.29
C ASN A 79 29.81 -9.72 -1.22
N LYS A 80 28.80 -10.47 -1.66
CA LYS A 80 28.34 -10.48 -3.06
C LYS A 80 27.28 -9.42 -3.29
N PRO A 81 27.17 -8.86 -4.52
CA PRO A 81 26.06 -8.02 -4.92
C PRO A 81 24.72 -8.74 -4.75
N THR A 82 23.66 -7.98 -4.40
CA THR A 82 22.34 -8.55 -4.10
C THR A 82 21.73 -9.34 -5.27
N ASP A 83 21.92 -8.89 -6.50
CA ASP A 83 21.45 -9.59 -7.70
C ASP A 83 22.11 -10.95 -7.91
N VAL A 84 23.38 -11.07 -7.56
CA VAL A 84 24.11 -12.35 -7.56
C VAL A 84 23.57 -13.27 -6.44
N ARG A 85 23.39 -12.73 -5.24
CA ARG A 85 22.84 -13.47 -4.11
C ARG A 85 21.45 -14.02 -4.39
N VAL A 86 20.59 -13.23 -5.04
CA VAL A 86 19.24 -13.68 -5.46
C VAL A 86 19.32 -14.85 -6.44
N LYS A 87 20.17 -14.77 -7.46
CA LYS A 87 20.36 -15.84 -8.46
C LYS A 87 20.87 -17.14 -7.85
N GLU A 88 21.74 -17.02 -6.86
CA GLU A 88 22.42 -18.16 -6.23
C GLU A 88 21.68 -18.69 -4.99
N PHE A 89 20.59 -18.07 -4.57
CA PHE A 89 19.92 -18.36 -3.28
C PHE A 89 19.49 -19.82 -3.13
N SER A 90 19.05 -20.45 -4.22
CA SER A 90 18.63 -21.86 -4.21
C SER A 90 19.78 -22.84 -4.02
N SER A 91 21.00 -22.44 -4.38
CA SER A 91 22.21 -23.30 -4.34
C SER A 91 23.14 -22.97 -3.19
N ASN A 92 22.95 -21.84 -2.51
CA ASN A 92 23.81 -21.39 -1.43
C ASN A 92 22.99 -21.02 -0.20
N PHE A 93 23.46 -21.50 0.95
CA PHE A 93 22.86 -21.08 2.22
C PHE A 93 23.22 -19.61 2.48
N ASP A 94 22.20 -18.74 2.53
CA ASP A 94 22.37 -17.30 2.78
C ASP A 94 21.30 -16.78 3.75
N PRO A 95 21.49 -16.96 5.08
CA PRO A 95 20.50 -16.58 6.06
C PRO A 95 20.27 -15.06 6.14
N GLN A 96 21.31 -14.27 5.87
CA GLN A 96 21.18 -12.81 5.86
C GLN A 96 20.33 -12.32 4.68
N MET A 97 20.33 -13.04 3.54
CA MET A 97 19.44 -12.71 2.41
C MET A 97 17.95 -12.92 2.78
N ALA A 98 17.64 -13.95 3.56
CA ALA A 98 16.29 -14.16 4.08
C ALA A 98 15.86 -13.02 5.01
N ALA A 99 16.77 -12.59 5.91
CA ALA A 99 16.52 -11.44 6.78
C ALA A 99 16.36 -10.13 5.99
N LEU A 100 17.16 -9.93 4.94
CA LEU A 100 17.03 -8.78 4.03
C LEU A 100 15.68 -8.80 3.31
N TYR A 101 15.25 -9.95 2.80
CA TYR A 101 13.96 -10.11 2.12
C TYR A 101 12.77 -9.82 3.05
N PHE A 102 12.83 -10.29 4.29
CA PHE A 102 11.85 -9.95 5.32
C PHE A 102 11.77 -8.43 5.54
N GLN A 103 12.91 -7.77 5.72
CA GLN A 103 12.95 -6.31 5.90
C GLN A 103 12.53 -5.54 4.64
N PHE A 104 12.78 -6.09 3.46
CA PHE A 104 12.32 -5.51 2.21
C PHE A 104 10.79 -5.56 2.07
N GLY A 105 10.15 -6.65 2.49
CA GLY A 105 8.69 -6.73 2.57
C GLY A 105 8.10 -5.67 3.52
N ARG A 106 8.71 -5.46 4.69
CA ARG A 106 8.32 -4.38 5.60
C ARG A 106 8.52 -2.99 4.97
N TYR A 107 9.63 -2.78 4.26
CA TYR A 107 9.88 -1.54 3.53
C TYR A 107 8.77 -1.25 2.51
N LEU A 108 8.37 -2.24 1.72
CA LEU A 108 7.32 -2.08 0.72
C LEU A 108 5.99 -1.67 1.38
N LEU A 109 5.61 -2.30 2.48
CA LEU A 109 4.37 -1.96 3.19
C LEU A 109 4.43 -0.56 3.82
N ILE A 110 5.54 -0.20 4.47
CA ILE A 110 5.75 1.15 5.03
C ILE A 110 5.62 2.22 3.96
N CYS A 111 6.18 2.00 2.76
CA CYS A 111 6.16 2.99 1.71
C CYS A 111 4.83 3.08 0.96
N SER A 112 4.05 2.01 0.90
CA SER A 112 2.84 1.95 0.07
C SER A 112 1.53 2.12 0.82
N SER A 113 1.52 2.04 2.16
CA SER A 113 0.28 2.03 2.94
C SER A 113 0.38 2.91 4.18
N GLN A 114 0.63 4.21 3.97
CA GLN A 114 0.68 5.18 5.08
C GLN A 114 -0.73 5.59 5.53
N PRO A 115 -0.94 5.83 6.84
CA PRO A 115 -2.20 6.34 7.37
C PRO A 115 -2.70 7.57 6.61
N GLY A 116 -4.01 7.60 6.30
CA GLY A 116 -4.64 8.67 5.53
C GLY A 116 -4.47 8.53 4.00
N GLY A 117 -3.71 7.54 3.53
CA GLY A 117 -3.60 7.17 2.13
C GLY A 117 -4.61 6.09 1.70
N GLN A 118 -4.48 5.66 0.45
CA GLN A 118 -5.19 4.49 -0.06
C GLN A 118 -4.44 3.20 0.33
N ALA A 119 -5.16 2.08 0.35
CA ALA A 119 -4.53 0.78 0.52
C ALA A 119 -3.52 0.49 -0.62
N ALA A 120 -2.52 -0.34 -0.35
CA ALA A 120 -1.60 -0.83 -1.36
C ALA A 120 -2.35 -1.74 -2.36
N ASN A 121 -2.28 -1.42 -3.65
CA ASN A 121 -2.86 -2.23 -4.71
C ASN A 121 -1.92 -3.36 -5.16
N LEU A 122 -2.21 -4.03 -6.29
CA LEU A 122 -1.37 -5.11 -6.84
C LEU A 122 0.10 -4.72 -7.06
N GLN A 123 0.39 -3.45 -7.35
CA GLN A 123 1.74 -2.91 -7.52
C GLN A 123 2.23 -2.10 -6.31
N GLY A 124 1.52 -2.15 -5.16
CA GLY A 124 1.77 -1.22 -4.06
C GLY A 124 1.43 0.21 -4.46
N ILE A 125 2.45 1.01 -4.74
CA ILE A 125 2.35 2.36 -5.35
C ILE A 125 3.25 2.47 -6.59
N TRP A 126 3.94 1.40 -6.98
CA TRP A 126 4.95 1.42 -8.04
C TRP A 126 4.36 0.94 -9.36
N ASN A 127 3.93 1.88 -10.17
CA ASN A 127 3.53 1.65 -11.55
C ASN A 127 3.89 2.86 -12.41
N TYR A 128 4.55 2.61 -13.54
CA TYR A 128 4.89 3.65 -14.52
C TYR A 128 4.09 3.51 -15.84
N GLN A 129 3.30 2.46 -15.95
CA GLN A 129 2.55 2.18 -17.18
C GLN A 129 1.20 2.87 -17.14
N LEU A 130 0.75 3.39 -18.29
CA LEU A 130 -0.59 3.96 -18.43
C LEU A 130 -1.68 2.90 -18.19
N ARG A 131 -1.41 1.66 -18.61
CA ARG A 131 -2.22 0.48 -18.26
C ARG A 131 -1.40 -0.40 -17.35
N ALA A 132 -1.69 -0.36 -16.08
CA ALA A 132 -1.04 -1.20 -15.09
C ALA A 132 -1.36 -2.69 -15.36
N PRO A 133 -0.45 -3.62 -15.06
CA PRO A 133 -0.79 -5.04 -15.04
C PRO A 133 -2.03 -5.26 -14.16
N TRP A 134 -3.01 -6.00 -14.67
CA TRP A 134 -4.30 -6.25 -13.99
C TRP A 134 -5.03 -4.97 -13.56
N ASP A 135 -4.81 -3.87 -14.31
CA ASP A 135 -5.36 -2.52 -14.08
C ASP A 135 -5.03 -1.89 -12.71
N GLY A 136 -4.07 -2.45 -11.97
CA GLY A 136 -3.70 -1.98 -10.63
C GLY A 136 -4.83 -2.08 -9.61
N LYS A 137 -5.78 -2.99 -9.82
CA LYS A 137 -6.92 -3.21 -8.91
C LYS A 137 -6.49 -3.80 -7.58
N TYR A 138 -7.43 -3.86 -6.64
CA TYR A 138 -7.32 -4.64 -5.42
C TYR A 138 -7.93 -6.01 -5.70
N THR A 139 -7.09 -7.00 -5.95
CA THR A 139 -7.54 -8.38 -6.13
C THR A 139 -7.76 -9.00 -4.75
N THR A 140 -9.00 -9.36 -4.46
CA THR A 140 -9.53 -9.64 -3.14
C THR A 140 -9.74 -11.12 -2.84
N ASP A 141 -9.30 -11.97 -3.75
CA ASP A 141 -9.33 -13.42 -3.60
C ASP A 141 -8.03 -14.01 -3.04
N ILE A 142 -7.03 -13.17 -2.75
CA ILE A 142 -5.82 -13.43 -1.96
C ILE A 142 -4.82 -12.25 -1.94
N ASN A 143 -4.67 -11.50 -3.04
CA ASN A 143 -3.50 -10.61 -3.21
C ASN A 143 -3.48 -9.47 -2.20
N VAL A 144 -4.59 -8.79 -1.98
CA VAL A 144 -4.65 -7.68 -1.02
C VAL A 144 -4.50 -8.18 0.42
N GLU A 145 -5.07 -9.33 0.74
CA GLU A 145 -4.92 -9.98 2.03
C GLU A 145 -3.45 -10.31 2.32
N MET A 146 -2.73 -10.89 1.35
CA MET A 146 -1.30 -11.18 1.48
C MET A 146 -0.46 -9.92 1.68
N ASN A 147 -0.81 -8.81 1.06
CA ASN A 147 -0.12 -7.53 1.29
C ASN A 147 -0.18 -7.10 2.75
N TYR A 148 -1.27 -7.42 3.45
CA TYR A 148 -1.54 -6.92 4.80
C TYR A 148 -1.34 -7.95 5.93
N TRP A 149 -1.18 -9.24 5.64
CA TRP A 149 -0.91 -10.24 6.66
C TRP A 149 0.30 -9.93 7.56
N PRO A 150 1.40 -9.35 7.06
CA PRO A 150 2.52 -9.01 7.91
C PRO A 150 2.31 -7.76 8.77
N ALA A 151 1.27 -6.96 8.55
CA ALA A 151 1.14 -5.64 9.18
C ALA A 151 1.19 -5.71 10.71
N GLU A 152 0.32 -6.48 11.32
CA GLU A 152 0.26 -6.61 12.79
C GLU A 152 1.48 -7.36 13.33
N SER A 153 1.79 -8.53 12.78
CA SER A 153 2.85 -9.43 13.25
C SER A 153 4.26 -8.83 13.12
N THR A 154 4.45 -7.84 12.22
CA THR A 154 5.74 -7.16 12.04
C THR A 154 5.77 -5.75 12.61
N SER A 155 4.87 -5.44 13.56
CA SER A 155 4.79 -4.16 14.29
C SER A 155 4.59 -2.94 13.37
N LEU A 156 3.67 -3.07 12.40
CA LEU A 156 3.27 -2.03 11.46
C LEU A 156 1.73 -1.83 11.45
N PRO A 157 1.08 -1.74 12.63
CA PRO A 157 -0.38 -1.65 12.69
C PRO A 157 -0.93 -0.40 12.01
N GLU A 158 -0.17 0.69 11.95
CA GLU A 158 -0.59 1.91 11.26
C GLU A 158 -0.67 1.70 9.74
N MET A 159 0.15 0.82 9.18
CA MET A 159 0.12 0.48 7.76
C MET A 159 -1.10 -0.38 7.39
N HIS A 160 -1.76 -0.98 8.38
CA HIS A 160 -3.01 -1.71 8.19
C HIS A 160 -4.23 -0.77 8.05
N GLU A 161 -4.16 0.44 8.60
CA GLU A 161 -5.29 1.39 8.62
C GLU A 161 -5.90 1.68 7.23
N PRO A 162 -5.11 1.92 6.15
CA PRO A 162 -5.70 2.17 4.83
C PRO A 162 -6.52 1.00 4.30
N PHE A 163 -6.10 -0.24 4.60
CA PHE A 163 -6.86 -1.42 4.23
C PHE A 163 -8.13 -1.58 5.08
N LEU A 164 -8.06 -1.36 6.39
CA LEU A 164 -9.24 -1.40 7.25
C LEU A 164 -10.26 -0.33 6.84
N GLN A 165 -9.79 0.83 6.39
CA GLN A 165 -10.66 1.85 5.82
C GLN A 165 -11.29 1.39 4.49
N LEU A 166 -10.53 0.74 3.62
CA LEU A 166 -11.05 0.11 2.40
C LEU A 166 -12.18 -0.88 2.73
N VAL A 167 -11.98 -1.75 3.74
CA VAL A 167 -13.00 -2.73 4.17
C VAL A 167 -14.30 -2.03 4.59
N LYS A 168 -14.22 -0.96 5.38
CA LYS A 168 -15.38 -0.17 5.78
C LYS A 168 -16.13 0.40 4.58
N GLU A 169 -15.42 0.94 3.63
CA GLU A 169 -15.98 1.61 2.46
C GLU A 169 -16.64 0.60 1.50
N VAL A 170 -16.00 -0.54 1.22
CA VAL A 170 -16.60 -1.59 0.40
C VAL A 170 -17.78 -2.28 1.10
N ALA A 171 -17.78 -2.36 2.43
CA ALA A 171 -18.92 -2.89 3.17
C ALA A 171 -20.18 -2.01 3.01
N ILE A 172 -20.01 -0.69 2.92
CA ILE A 172 -21.12 0.24 2.64
C ILE A 172 -21.66 0.03 1.21
N GLN A 173 -20.75 0.00 0.22
CA GLN A 173 -21.14 -0.16 -1.19
C GLN A 173 -21.68 -1.56 -1.48
N GLY A 174 -21.13 -2.58 -0.85
CA GLY A 174 -21.50 -3.98 -1.03
C GLY A 174 -22.90 -4.34 -0.54
N ARG A 175 -23.55 -3.47 0.23
CA ARG A 175 -24.98 -3.65 0.62
C ARG A 175 -25.89 -3.59 -0.58
N GLU A 176 -25.63 -2.72 -1.53
CA GLU A 176 -26.40 -2.62 -2.76
C GLU A 176 -26.24 -3.90 -3.60
N SER A 177 -24.99 -4.38 -3.76
CA SER A 177 -24.72 -5.63 -4.46
C SER A 177 -25.37 -6.84 -3.79
N ALA A 178 -25.36 -6.93 -2.46
CA ALA A 178 -26.05 -7.98 -1.73
C ALA A 178 -27.57 -7.93 -1.93
N ALA A 179 -28.15 -6.73 -1.91
CA ALA A 179 -29.59 -6.54 -2.15
C ALA A 179 -30.01 -6.98 -3.56
N MET A 180 -29.17 -6.77 -4.57
CA MET A 180 -29.41 -7.27 -5.95
C MET A 180 -29.53 -8.81 -6.01
N TYR A 181 -28.84 -9.51 -5.12
CA TYR A 181 -28.91 -10.96 -4.96
C TYR A 181 -30.04 -11.43 -3.99
N GLY A 182 -30.85 -10.51 -3.47
CA GLY A 182 -31.85 -10.82 -2.45
C GLY A 182 -31.24 -11.21 -1.09
N CYS A 183 -29.99 -10.86 -0.83
CA CYS A 183 -29.25 -11.20 0.39
C CYS A 183 -29.20 -10.02 1.38
N ARG A 184 -29.08 -10.35 2.66
CA ARG A 184 -28.78 -9.37 3.73
C ARG A 184 -27.27 -9.14 3.82
N GLY A 185 -26.85 -8.06 4.50
CA GLY A 185 -25.45 -7.74 4.74
C GLY A 185 -24.81 -7.04 3.54
N TRP A 186 -23.60 -7.45 3.19
CA TRP A 186 -22.84 -6.88 2.08
C TRP A 186 -22.06 -7.98 1.36
N THR A 187 -21.73 -7.74 0.10
CA THR A 187 -20.90 -8.65 -0.70
C THR A 187 -19.80 -7.92 -1.43
N LEU A 188 -18.73 -8.62 -1.69
CA LEU A 188 -17.60 -8.20 -2.50
C LEU A 188 -17.15 -9.39 -3.32
N HIS A 189 -16.85 -9.16 -4.57
CA HIS A 189 -16.32 -10.18 -5.48
C HIS A 189 -14.79 -10.08 -5.59
N HIS A 190 -14.17 -10.82 -6.51
CA HIS A 190 -12.71 -11.05 -6.57
C HIS A 190 -11.85 -9.79 -6.79
N ASN A 191 -12.44 -8.66 -7.13
CA ASN A 191 -11.74 -7.38 -7.31
C ASN A 191 -12.56 -6.20 -6.78
N THR A 192 -11.84 -5.20 -6.31
CA THR A 192 -12.34 -3.84 -6.10
C THR A 192 -11.32 -2.82 -6.62
N ASP A 193 -11.65 -1.54 -6.54
CA ASP A 193 -10.84 -0.44 -7.05
C ASP A 193 -10.89 0.77 -6.11
N ILE A 194 -10.30 1.90 -6.52
CA ILE A 194 -10.35 3.15 -5.74
C ILE A 194 -11.76 3.73 -5.62
N TRP A 195 -12.70 3.28 -6.45
CA TRP A 195 -14.12 3.68 -6.43
C TRP A 195 -14.98 2.76 -5.57
N ARG A 196 -14.39 1.72 -4.97
CA ARG A 196 -15.07 0.73 -4.13
C ARG A 196 -16.13 -0.07 -4.86
N SER A 197 -15.84 -0.41 -6.11
CA SER A 197 -16.68 -1.32 -6.88
C SER A 197 -16.82 -2.67 -6.18
N THR A 198 -18.04 -3.20 -6.08
CA THR A 198 -18.32 -4.46 -5.38
C THR A 198 -19.01 -5.50 -6.26
N GLY A 199 -19.32 -5.16 -7.51
CA GLY A 199 -19.87 -6.09 -8.50
C GLY A 199 -18.84 -7.11 -8.98
N ALA A 200 -19.33 -8.23 -9.50
CA ALA A 200 -18.47 -9.17 -10.22
C ALA A 200 -17.95 -8.54 -11.50
N VAL A 201 -16.65 -8.61 -11.73
CA VAL A 201 -15.97 -8.06 -12.92
C VAL A 201 -15.17 -9.15 -13.62
N ASP A 202 -14.71 -8.86 -14.83
CA ASP A 202 -13.96 -9.77 -15.70
C ASP A 202 -14.82 -10.97 -16.18
N GLY A 203 -14.36 -12.21 -16.07
CA GLY A 203 -15.09 -13.39 -16.57
C GLY A 203 -16.02 -14.00 -15.54
N SER A 204 -17.16 -14.50 -15.99
CA SER A 204 -18.18 -15.11 -15.12
C SER A 204 -17.70 -16.34 -14.34
N SER A 205 -16.70 -17.05 -14.85
CA SER A 205 -16.17 -18.27 -14.23
C SER A 205 -15.25 -18.01 -13.01
N TYR A 206 -14.73 -16.79 -12.89
CA TYR A 206 -13.83 -16.40 -11.78
C TYR A 206 -14.18 -15.05 -11.16
N GLY A 207 -14.98 -14.22 -11.82
CA GLY A 207 -15.40 -12.93 -11.34
C GLY A 207 -16.28 -12.99 -10.10
N VAL A 208 -17.12 -14.04 -10.00
CA VAL A 208 -17.97 -14.27 -8.84
C VAL A 208 -17.18 -15.02 -7.76
N TRP A 209 -16.75 -14.30 -6.74
CA TRP A 209 -16.04 -14.82 -5.57
C TRP A 209 -16.81 -14.48 -4.29
N PRO A 210 -17.70 -15.33 -3.81
CA PRO A 210 -18.68 -14.94 -2.77
C PRO A 210 -18.12 -14.86 -1.36
N THR A 211 -16.85 -15.20 -1.13
CA THR A 211 -16.24 -15.28 0.19
C THR A 211 -15.26 -14.13 0.50
N CYS A 212 -15.05 -13.20 -0.41
CA CYS A 212 -14.12 -12.06 -0.23
C CYS A 212 -14.40 -11.25 1.03
N ASN A 213 -15.65 -10.87 1.23
CA ASN A 213 -16.05 -10.09 2.39
C ASN A 213 -15.77 -10.82 3.72
N ALA A 214 -16.01 -12.12 3.77
CA ALA A 214 -15.70 -12.92 4.95
C ALA A 214 -14.17 -12.98 5.20
N TRP A 215 -13.37 -13.09 4.13
CA TRP A 215 -11.92 -13.08 4.25
C TRP A 215 -11.38 -11.73 4.72
N PHE A 216 -11.91 -10.64 4.22
CA PHE A 216 -11.61 -9.29 4.72
C PHE A 216 -11.90 -9.13 6.22
N CYS A 217 -12.98 -9.76 6.71
CA CYS A 217 -13.32 -9.72 8.13
C CYS A 217 -12.28 -10.41 9.02
N GLN A 218 -11.48 -11.35 8.51
CA GLN A 218 -10.37 -11.94 9.29
C GLN A 218 -9.32 -10.89 9.66
N HIS A 219 -9.03 -9.92 8.78
CA HIS A 219 -8.11 -8.83 9.09
C HIS A 219 -8.62 -7.93 10.23
N LEU A 220 -9.94 -7.74 10.33
CA LEU A 220 -10.54 -7.00 11.44
C LEU A 220 -10.37 -7.79 12.75
N TRP A 221 -10.56 -9.11 12.69
CA TRP A 221 -10.34 -9.99 13.82
C TRP A 221 -8.88 -10.02 14.26
N ASP A 222 -7.95 -10.16 13.32
CA ASP A 222 -6.51 -10.12 13.60
C ASP A 222 -6.11 -8.79 14.24
N ARG A 223 -6.60 -7.68 13.71
CA ARG A 223 -6.39 -6.35 14.30
C ARG A 223 -6.88 -6.28 15.73
N TYR A 224 -8.05 -6.85 16.02
CA TYR A 224 -8.58 -6.93 17.38
C TYR A 224 -7.69 -7.78 18.28
N LEU A 225 -7.22 -8.94 17.82
CA LEU A 225 -6.35 -9.82 18.60
C LEU A 225 -5.03 -9.13 18.98
N PHE A 226 -4.46 -8.33 18.09
CA PHE A 226 -3.22 -7.60 18.36
C PHE A 226 -3.41 -6.31 19.16
N SER A 227 -4.53 -5.63 19.00
CA SER A 227 -4.78 -4.31 19.62
C SER A 227 -5.62 -4.34 20.89
N GLY A 228 -6.50 -5.34 21.04
CA GLY A 228 -7.54 -5.36 22.06
C GLY A 228 -8.65 -4.30 21.88
N ASP A 229 -8.72 -3.66 20.71
CA ASP A 229 -9.72 -2.61 20.42
C ASP A 229 -11.13 -3.21 20.28
N LYS A 230 -11.89 -3.12 21.36
CA LYS A 230 -13.27 -3.62 21.40
C LYS A 230 -14.23 -2.87 20.48
N ASN A 231 -13.96 -1.60 20.16
CA ASN A 231 -14.81 -0.85 19.25
C ASN A 231 -14.74 -1.42 17.83
N LEU A 232 -13.55 -1.86 17.42
CA LEU A 232 -13.38 -2.54 16.14
C LEU A 232 -14.16 -3.87 16.10
N SER A 233 -14.11 -4.65 17.17
CA SER A 233 -14.83 -5.93 17.30
C SER A 233 -16.35 -5.76 17.23
N LEU A 234 -16.91 -4.76 17.91
CA LEU A 234 -18.38 -4.56 17.97
C LEU A 234 -18.98 -4.04 16.66
N ILE A 235 -18.24 -3.28 15.87
CA ILE A 235 -18.76 -2.65 14.64
C ILE A 235 -18.70 -3.59 13.44
N HIS A 236 -17.81 -4.58 13.45
CA HIS A 236 -17.45 -5.34 12.24
C HIS A 236 -17.69 -6.86 12.34
N ILE A 237 -17.95 -7.39 13.52
CA ILE A 237 -18.11 -8.84 13.75
C ILE A 237 -19.57 -9.22 14.10
N SER A 238 -20.43 -8.22 14.31
CA SER A 238 -21.87 -8.42 14.60
C SER A 238 -22.73 -8.43 13.35
#